data_ddf9d55875ff205faa4bf33e37f6bd1a
#
_entry.id   ddf9d55875ff205faa4bf33e37f6bd1a
#
_cell.length_a   1.000
_cell.length_b   1.000
_cell.length_c   1.000
_cell.angle_alpha   90.00
_cell.angle_beta   90.00
_cell.angle_gamma   90.00
#
_symmetry.space_group_name_H-M   'P 1'
#
loop_
_entity.id
_entity.type
_entity.pdbx_description
1 polymer ?
#
loop_
_entity_poly.entity_id
_entity_poly.type
_entity_poly.pdbx_seq_one_letter_code
_entity_poly.pdbx_strand_id
1 'polypeptide(L)'
;MSFGISESVRSRAVQVCTPQLFHQAAQSGVVVKTCAEIEDALESLRRGEMSKDDYVALKTKLKAKLPILTPHATFKNGRRLNADAIPSGLSIYDKDHIPDPRGWWKTKSQELKQNKPEVLECILLVHVTPSLEGLRLVFVIPGEMNLADAQKWMSEQLEDKDYDSCVKDLARPSFIVPEDYILFINEEELFKDREAATPSEKLKKDGELKGNGELKGDGAWKAPELGLPDGRPEGAAEGDGAGAEGK
;
A
#
# COMPACT_ATOMS: atom_id res chain seq x y z
N MET A 1 4.65 0.35 18.85
CA MET A 1 4.94 -0.66 17.80
C MET A 1 5.22 0.04 16.51
N SER A 2 6.20 -0.42 15.79
CA SER A 2 6.61 0.07 14.49
C SER A 2 5.79 -0.61 13.37
N PHE A 3 6.06 -0.28 12.15
CA PHE A 3 5.50 -0.92 10.97
C PHE A 3 6.60 -1.60 10.15
N GLY A 4 6.23 -2.33 9.11
CA GLY A 4 7.18 -3.15 8.36
C GLY A 4 7.65 -2.52 7.06
N ILE A 5 8.83 -2.98 6.59
CA ILE A 5 9.39 -2.72 5.27
C ILE A 5 9.75 -4.03 4.58
N SER A 6 9.55 -4.11 3.27
CA SER A 6 9.85 -5.28 2.45
C SER A 6 10.41 -4.86 1.09
N GLU A 7 11.23 -5.73 0.49
CA GLU A 7 11.90 -5.45 -0.79
C GLU A 7 10.96 -5.27 -1.98
N SER A 8 9.78 -5.88 -1.94
CA SER A 8 8.76 -5.72 -2.99
C SER A 8 7.41 -6.27 -2.56
N VAL A 9 6.37 -6.00 -3.34
CA VAL A 9 5.03 -6.60 -3.13
C VAL A 9 5.02 -8.13 -3.27
N ARG A 10 5.98 -8.69 -3.97
CA ARG A 10 6.11 -10.14 -4.17
C ARG A 10 6.81 -10.83 -3.02
N SER A 11 7.67 -10.13 -2.30
CA SER A 11 8.34 -10.65 -1.12
C SER A 11 7.35 -10.76 0.03
N ARG A 12 7.39 -11.89 0.75
CA ARG A 12 6.68 -12.06 2.01
C ARG A 12 7.55 -11.70 3.21
N ALA A 13 8.86 -11.60 3.02
CA ALA A 13 9.76 -11.19 4.08
C ALA A 13 9.55 -9.72 4.43
N VAL A 14 9.37 -9.44 5.70
CA VAL A 14 9.18 -8.09 6.25
C VAL A 14 10.06 -7.94 7.47
N GLN A 15 10.76 -6.84 7.55
CA GLN A 15 11.49 -6.42 8.73
C GLN A 15 10.90 -5.13 9.29
N VAL A 16 11.23 -4.80 10.53
CA VAL A 16 10.82 -3.52 11.13
C VAL A 16 11.42 -2.37 10.34
N CYS A 17 10.60 -1.39 9.99
CA CYS A 17 11.05 -0.20 9.30
C CYS A 17 11.67 0.78 10.32
N THR A 18 12.91 1.18 10.07
CA THR A 18 13.59 2.26 10.79
C THR A 18 13.71 3.50 9.90
N PRO A 19 13.93 4.71 10.45
CA PRO A 19 14.20 5.91 9.64
C PRO A 19 15.31 5.66 8.61
N GLN A 20 16.41 5.05 9.01
CA GLN A 20 17.55 4.77 8.14
C GLN A 20 17.16 3.85 6.97
N LEU A 21 16.43 2.77 7.23
CA LEU A 21 15.98 1.84 6.19
C LEU A 21 14.98 2.50 5.24
N PHE A 22 14.10 3.37 5.76
CA PHE A 22 13.15 4.11 4.95
C PHE A 22 13.87 5.03 3.96
N HIS A 23 14.77 5.90 4.46
CA HIS A 23 15.53 6.82 3.60
C HIS A 23 16.47 6.10 2.64
N GLN A 24 17.16 5.05 3.11
CA GLN A 24 17.99 4.23 2.24
C GLN A 24 17.18 3.61 1.09
N ALA A 25 15.96 3.15 1.35
CA ALA A 25 15.08 2.62 0.31
C ALA A 25 14.58 3.73 -0.63
N ALA A 26 14.16 4.89 -0.11
CA ALA A 26 13.69 6.03 -0.90
C ALA A 26 14.78 6.60 -1.82
N GLN A 27 16.04 6.62 -1.37
CA GLN A 27 17.21 7.07 -2.13
C GLN A 27 17.79 5.99 -3.04
N SER A 28 17.30 4.75 -2.96
CA SER A 28 17.86 3.65 -3.75
C SER A 28 17.68 3.87 -5.25
N GLY A 29 18.71 3.50 -6.03
CA GLY A 29 18.66 3.61 -7.49
C GLY A 29 17.49 2.85 -8.11
N VAL A 30 17.01 1.78 -7.47
CA VAL A 30 15.83 1.03 -7.91
C VAL A 30 14.58 1.88 -7.80
N VAL A 31 14.36 2.57 -6.68
CA VAL A 31 13.18 3.42 -6.46
C VAL A 31 13.21 4.62 -7.41
N VAL A 32 14.33 5.36 -7.41
CA VAL A 32 14.47 6.56 -8.25
C VAL A 32 14.27 6.24 -9.72
N LYS A 33 14.99 5.23 -10.24
CA LYS A 33 14.89 4.82 -11.64
C LYS A 33 13.51 4.30 -12.00
N THR A 34 12.90 3.47 -11.15
CA THR A 34 11.58 2.88 -11.44
C THR A 34 10.49 3.94 -11.46
N CYS A 35 10.52 4.91 -10.56
CA CYS A 35 9.55 6.01 -10.57
C CYS A 35 9.76 6.92 -11.78
N ALA A 36 10.99 7.23 -12.17
CA ALA A 36 11.27 7.97 -13.39
C ALA A 36 10.76 7.24 -14.65
N GLU A 37 10.97 5.92 -14.75
CA GLU A 37 10.43 5.12 -15.86
C GLU A 37 8.88 5.15 -15.92
N ILE A 38 8.20 5.22 -14.77
CA ILE A 38 6.73 5.35 -14.72
C ILE A 38 6.30 6.76 -15.17
N GLU A 39 7.03 7.79 -14.76
CA GLU A 39 6.79 9.18 -15.17
C GLU A 39 6.96 9.36 -16.67
N ASP A 40 8.05 8.88 -17.25
CA ASP A 40 8.29 8.90 -18.70
C ASP A 40 7.18 8.18 -19.47
N ALA A 41 6.71 7.04 -18.97
CA ALA A 41 5.60 6.30 -19.56
C ALA A 41 4.28 7.09 -19.50
N LEU A 42 4.01 7.79 -18.37
CA LEU A 42 2.84 8.63 -18.23
C LEU A 42 2.88 9.82 -19.20
N GLU A 43 4.05 10.43 -19.38
CA GLU A 43 4.22 11.51 -20.36
C GLU A 43 4.03 11.01 -21.78
N SER A 44 4.56 9.83 -22.13
CA SER A 44 4.35 9.20 -23.42
C SER A 44 2.87 8.92 -23.70
N LEU A 45 2.13 8.47 -22.67
CA LEU A 45 0.66 8.33 -22.75
C LEU A 45 -0.01 9.68 -23.01
N ARG A 46 0.37 10.73 -22.28
CA ARG A 46 -0.21 12.09 -22.43
C ARG A 46 0.05 12.70 -23.82
N ARG A 47 1.21 12.36 -24.42
CA ARG A 47 1.55 12.77 -25.79
C ARG A 47 0.90 11.89 -26.86
N GLY A 48 0.20 10.82 -26.49
CA GLY A 48 -0.41 9.86 -27.42
C GLY A 48 0.59 8.91 -28.10
N GLU A 49 1.80 8.82 -27.58
CA GLU A 49 2.89 7.94 -28.07
C GLU A 49 2.78 6.51 -27.52
N MET A 50 1.96 6.33 -26.48
CA MET A 50 1.71 5.04 -25.82
C MET A 50 0.22 4.82 -25.65
N SER A 51 -0.26 3.59 -25.82
CA SER A 51 -1.65 3.25 -25.51
C SER A 51 -1.90 3.19 -24.01
N LYS A 52 -3.17 3.37 -23.59
CA LYS A 52 -3.55 3.24 -22.17
C LYS A 52 -3.26 1.84 -21.62
N ASP A 53 -3.48 0.80 -22.42
CA ASP A 53 -3.27 -0.59 -22.02
C ASP A 53 -1.78 -0.88 -21.81
N ASP A 54 -0.93 -0.41 -22.74
CA ASP A 54 0.53 -0.54 -22.61
C ASP A 54 1.05 0.21 -21.38
N TYR A 55 0.54 1.42 -21.12
CA TYR A 55 0.88 2.17 -19.91
C TYR A 55 0.51 1.41 -18.64
N VAL A 56 -0.72 0.88 -18.57
CA VAL A 56 -1.19 0.13 -17.39
C VAL A 56 -0.33 -1.12 -17.16
N ALA A 57 -0.03 -1.87 -18.23
CA ALA A 57 0.82 -3.06 -18.16
C ALA A 57 2.24 -2.72 -17.68
N LEU A 58 2.86 -1.69 -18.27
CA LEU A 58 4.20 -1.24 -17.90
C LEU A 58 4.24 -0.72 -16.47
N LYS A 59 3.32 0.17 -16.08
CA LYS A 59 3.17 0.69 -14.72
C LYS A 59 3.06 -0.43 -13.70
N THR A 60 2.23 -1.44 -13.96
CA THR A 60 2.04 -2.59 -13.05
C THR A 60 3.34 -3.39 -12.90
N LYS A 61 4.03 -3.66 -14.01
CA LYS A 61 5.32 -4.36 -14.01
C LYS A 61 6.39 -3.60 -13.24
N LEU A 62 6.45 -2.28 -13.41
CA LEU A 62 7.42 -1.41 -12.74
C LEU A 62 7.12 -1.29 -11.24
N LYS A 63 5.87 -1.02 -10.85
CA LYS A 63 5.47 -0.98 -9.42
C LYS A 63 5.83 -2.27 -8.68
N ALA A 64 5.79 -3.43 -9.33
CA ALA A 64 6.14 -4.70 -8.71
C ALA A 64 7.62 -4.82 -8.30
N LYS A 65 8.51 -3.93 -8.78
CA LYS A 65 9.92 -3.86 -8.41
C LYS A 65 10.18 -2.98 -7.18
N LEU A 66 9.22 -2.12 -6.83
CA LEU A 66 9.39 -1.16 -5.73
C LEU A 66 9.35 -1.86 -4.38
N PRO A 67 10.20 -1.45 -3.44
CA PRO A 67 10.05 -1.81 -2.05
C PRO A 67 8.76 -1.22 -1.48
N ILE A 68 8.28 -1.81 -0.40
CA ILE A 68 7.01 -1.45 0.21
C ILE A 68 7.14 -1.27 1.71
N LEU A 69 6.30 -0.40 2.26
CA LEU A 69 5.95 -0.32 3.67
C LEU A 69 4.67 -1.12 3.94
N THR A 70 4.49 -1.54 5.19
CA THR A 70 3.23 -2.10 5.70
C THR A 70 2.75 -1.25 6.89
N PRO A 71 2.25 -0.03 6.64
CA PRO A 71 1.97 0.92 7.71
C PRO A 71 0.96 0.42 8.74
N HIS A 72 -0.01 -0.42 8.33
CA HIS A 72 -1.04 -0.95 9.22
C HIS A 72 -0.51 -1.93 10.28
N ALA A 73 0.63 -2.60 10.04
CA ALA A 73 1.10 -3.67 10.92
C ALA A 73 2.59 -3.96 10.82
N THR A 74 3.10 -4.58 11.91
CA THR A 74 4.27 -5.46 11.88
C THR A 74 3.81 -6.92 11.85
N PHE A 75 4.76 -7.88 11.76
CA PHE A 75 4.43 -9.30 11.61
C PHE A 75 5.30 -10.17 12.54
N LYS A 76 4.65 -10.99 13.37
CA LYS A 76 5.31 -11.80 14.41
C LYS A 76 6.49 -12.64 13.90
N ASN A 77 6.37 -13.20 12.71
CA ASN A 77 7.36 -14.11 12.14
C ASN A 77 8.15 -13.48 10.99
N GLY A 78 8.15 -12.14 10.87
CA GLY A 78 8.78 -11.45 9.75
C GLY A 78 8.19 -11.81 8.39
N ARG A 79 6.93 -12.28 8.35
CA ARG A 79 6.23 -12.68 7.12
C ARG A 79 4.92 -11.94 7.00
N ARG A 80 4.72 -11.26 5.89
CA ARG A 80 3.51 -10.50 5.56
C ARG A 80 2.32 -11.41 5.32
N LEU A 81 1.68 -11.80 6.43
CA LEU A 81 0.46 -12.60 6.47
C LEU A 81 -0.50 -11.97 7.47
N ASN A 82 -1.78 -11.85 7.11
CA ASN A 82 -2.78 -11.25 8.02
C ASN A 82 -2.87 -11.98 9.38
N ALA A 83 -2.68 -13.30 9.39
CA ALA A 83 -2.68 -14.09 10.62
C ALA A 83 -1.53 -13.74 11.59
N ASP A 84 -0.41 -13.22 11.07
CA ASP A 84 0.76 -12.83 11.85
C ASP A 84 0.82 -11.32 12.13
N ALA A 85 -0.15 -10.56 11.63
CA ALA A 85 -0.16 -9.11 11.71
C ALA A 85 -0.40 -8.63 13.16
N ILE A 86 0.41 -7.67 13.57
CA ILE A 86 0.27 -6.93 14.82
C ILE A 86 -0.02 -5.49 14.42
N PRO A 87 -1.22 -4.96 14.70
CA PRO A 87 -1.59 -3.60 14.33
C PRO A 87 -0.60 -2.56 14.86
N SER A 88 -0.23 -1.61 14.03
CA SER A 88 0.71 -0.53 14.36
C SER A 88 0.04 0.70 15.01
N GLY A 89 -1.28 0.80 14.93
CA GLY A 89 -2.02 2.02 15.24
C GLY A 89 -2.01 3.06 14.10
N LEU A 90 -1.46 2.69 12.93
CA LEU A 90 -1.46 3.54 11.74
C LEU A 90 -2.44 3.01 10.69
N SER A 91 -2.96 3.93 9.89
CA SER A 91 -3.72 3.63 8.69
C SER A 91 -3.14 4.36 7.48
N ILE A 92 -3.43 3.85 6.29
CA ILE A 92 -3.17 4.56 5.04
C ILE A 92 -4.48 5.07 4.46
N TYR A 93 -4.39 6.19 3.76
CA TYR A 93 -5.47 6.76 2.98
C TYR A 93 -4.97 7.02 1.55
N ASP A 94 -5.71 6.53 0.57
CA ASP A 94 -5.41 6.72 -0.85
C ASP A 94 -6.37 7.76 -1.42
N LYS A 95 -5.80 8.83 -1.98
CA LYS A 95 -6.53 9.81 -2.78
C LYS A 95 -6.07 9.68 -4.23
N ASP A 96 -6.87 8.98 -5.03
CA ASP A 96 -6.59 8.71 -6.44
C ASP A 96 -7.20 9.76 -7.39
N HIS A 97 -6.78 9.71 -8.65
CA HIS A 97 -7.32 10.54 -9.73
C HIS A 97 -7.18 12.05 -9.52
N ILE A 98 -6.06 12.48 -8.96
CA ILE A 98 -5.76 13.91 -8.78
C ILE A 98 -4.84 14.38 -9.92
N PRO A 99 -5.25 15.36 -10.73
CA PRO A 99 -4.41 15.89 -11.81
C PRO A 99 -3.11 16.54 -11.32
N ASP A 100 -3.15 17.24 -10.18
CA ASP A 100 -2.00 17.85 -9.52
C ASP A 100 -1.98 17.47 -8.04
N PRO A 101 -1.36 16.33 -7.68
CA PRO A 101 -1.29 15.89 -6.29
C PRO A 101 -0.54 16.86 -5.38
N ARG A 102 0.53 17.50 -5.88
CA ARG A 102 1.35 18.44 -5.09
C ARG A 102 0.57 19.71 -4.74
N GLY A 103 -0.09 20.30 -5.74
CA GLY A 103 -0.95 21.49 -5.55
C GLY A 103 -2.15 21.18 -4.65
N TRP A 104 -2.76 20.03 -4.84
CA TRP A 104 -3.87 19.60 -3.98
C TRP A 104 -3.44 19.51 -2.50
N TRP A 105 -2.31 18.83 -2.21
CA TRP A 105 -1.81 18.74 -0.84
C TRP A 105 -1.43 20.10 -0.25
N LYS A 106 -0.77 20.95 -1.03
CA LYS A 106 -0.42 22.31 -0.61
C LYS A 106 -1.65 23.09 -0.15
N THR A 107 -2.74 23.02 -0.90
CA THR A 107 -3.99 23.69 -0.56
C THR A 107 -4.68 23.03 0.64
N LYS A 108 -4.82 21.70 0.61
CA LYS A 108 -5.53 20.94 1.65
C LYS A 108 -4.81 21.02 3.00
N SER A 109 -3.48 20.97 3.03
CA SER A 109 -2.73 21.11 4.27
C SER A 109 -2.89 22.49 4.92
N GLN A 110 -2.99 23.56 4.13
CA GLN A 110 -3.27 24.90 4.63
C GLN A 110 -4.69 25.00 5.19
N GLU A 111 -5.67 24.44 4.50
CA GLU A 111 -7.05 24.36 4.95
C GLU A 111 -7.19 23.59 6.26
N LEU A 112 -6.58 22.40 6.35
CA LEU A 112 -6.56 21.61 7.58
C LEU A 112 -5.88 22.38 8.73
N LYS A 113 -4.76 23.04 8.46
CA LYS A 113 -4.06 23.84 9.48
C LYS A 113 -4.93 24.94 10.07
N GLN A 114 -5.81 25.54 9.26
CA GLN A 114 -6.68 26.63 9.68
C GLN A 114 -7.96 26.13 10.39
N ASN A 115 -8.55 25.06 9.86
CA ASN A 115 -9.89 24.66 10.23
C ASN A 115 -9.95 23.38 11.08
N LYS A 116 -8.95 22.49 10.95
CA LYS A 116 -8.94 21.15 11.59
C LYS A 116 -7.48 20.79 11.94
N PRO A 117 -6.77 21.57 12.76
CA PRO A 117 -5.34 21.30 13.05
C PRO A 117 -5.11 19.92 13.67
N GLU A 118 -6.07 19.40 14.46
CA GLU A 118 -6.02 18.08 15.06
C GLU A 118 -5.99 16.94 14.01
N VAL A 119 -6.63 17.14 12.86
CA VAL A 119 -6.56 16.19 11.73
C VAL A 119 -5.20 16.22 11.09
N LEU A 120 -4.62 17.42 10.90
CA LEU A 120 -3.28 17.57 10.33
C LEU A 120 -2.23 16.93 11.24
N GLU A 121 -2.36 17.05 12.57
CA GLU A 121 -1.46 16.43 13.55
C GLU A 121 -1.50 14.89 13.51
N CYS A 122 -2.63 14.30 13.12
CA CYS A 122 -2.72 12.85 12.93
C CYS A 122 -1.96 12.36 11.69
N ILE A 123 -1.72 13.21 10.69
CA ILE A 123 -1.08 12.85 9.43
C ILE A 123 0.45 12.84 9.64
N LEU A 124 1.10 11.71 9.34
CA LEU A 124 2.52 11.51 9.61
C LEU A 124 3.39 11.46 8.35
N LEU A 125 2.83 11.00 7.24
CA LEU A 125 3.53 10.94 5.95
C LEU A 125 2.52 11.24 4.85
N VAL A 126 2.92 12.07 3.90
CA VAL A 126 2.18 12.29 2.64
C VAL A 126 3.15 12.23 1.48
N HIS A 127 2.83 11.41 0.51
CA HIS A 127 3.65 11.32 -0.70
C HIS A 127 2.79 11.17 -1.95
N VAL A 128 3.33 11.61 -3.07
CA VAL A 128 2.77 11.33 -4.40
C VAL A 128 2.90 9.84 -4.67
N THR A 129 1.87 9.24 -5.26
CA THR A 129 1.95 7.82 -5.65
C THR A 129 2.94 7.61 -6.80
N PRO A 130 3.51 6.40 -6.98
CA PRO A 130 4.45 6.14 -8.09
C PRO A 130 3.88 6.42 -9.48
N SER A 131 2.55 6.51 -9.62
CA SER A 131 1.88 6.84 -10.88
C SER A 131 1.68 8.34 -11.10
N LEU A 132 2.07 9.20 -10.17
CA LEU A 132 1.88 10.65 -10.20
C LEU A 132 0.42 11.12 -10.29
N GLU A 133 -0.54 10.19 -10.18
CA GLU A 133 -1.97 10.45 -10.36
C GLU A 133 -2.75 10.43 -9.04
N GLY A 134 -2.05 10.43 -7.91
CA GLY A 134 -2.68 10.39 -6.60
C GLY A 134 -1.71 10.65 -5.46
N LEU A 135 -2.26 10.67 -4.25
CA LEU A 135 -1.55 10.81 -2.99
C LEU A 135 -1.81 9.61 -2.10
N ARG A 136 -0.83 9.30 -1.28
CA ARG A 136 -1.00 8.41 -0.14
C ARG A 136 -0.63 9.12 1.14
N LEU A 137 -1.51 9.03 2.11
CA LEU A 137 -1.31 9.54 3.44
C LEU A 137 -1.15 8.36 4.41
N VAL A 138 -0.22 8.47 5.35
CA VAL A 138 -0.13 7.61 6.53
C VAL A 138 -0.50 8.44 7.74
N PHE A 139 -1.43 7.96 8.56
CA PHE A 139 -1.94 8.71 9.69
C PHE A 139 -2.18 7.81 10.92
N VAL A 140 -2.18 8.41 12.10
CA VAL A 140 -2.51 7.73 13.35
C VAL A 140 -4.02 7.50 13.39
N ILE A 141 -4.44 6.27 13.70
CA ILE A 141 -5.85 5.93 13.88
C ILE A 141 -6.38 6.65 15.12
N PRO A 142 -7.41 7.52 15.01
CA PRO A 142 -7.92 8.25 16.15
C PRO A 142 -8.69 7.34 17.11
N GLY A 143 -8.44 7.49 18.41
CA GLY A 143 -9.20 6.81 19.47
C GLY A 143 -9.19 5.28 19.34
N GLU A 144 -10.36 4.65 19.54
CA GLU A 144 -10.55 3.19 19.46
C GLU A 144 -11.11 2.75 18.09
N MET A 145 -10.91 3.52 17.03
CA MET A 145 -11.41 3.19 15.70
C MET A 145 -10.70 1.95 15.14
N ASN A 146 -11.43 1.13 14.40
CA ASN A 146 -10.83 0.11 13.53
C ASN A 146 -10.37 0.74 12.20
N LEU A 147 -9.67 -0.04 11.35
CA LEU A 147 -9.16 0.46 10.07
C LEU A 147 -10.24 1.03 9.15
N ALA A 148 -11.40 0.39 9.08
CA ALA A 148 -12.48 0.83 8.19
C ALA A 148 -13.08 2.15 8.67
N ASP A 149 -13.31 2.28 9.98
CA ASP A 149 -13.83 3.49 10.58
C ASP A 149 -12.84 4.65 10.48
N ALA A 150 -11.55 4.37 10.69
CA ALA A 150 -10.49 5.37 10.55
C ALA A 150 -10.38 5.92 9.12
N GLN A 151 -10.54 5.06 8.12
CA GLN A 151 -10.52 5.49 6.71
C GLN A 151 -11.74 6.31 6.34
N LYS A 152 -12.92 5.88 6.79
CA LYS A 152 -14.14 6.65 6.62
C LYS A 152 -14.02 8.02 7.29
N TRP A 153 -13.54 8.04 8.54
CA TRP A 153 -13.27 9.28 9.25
C TRP A 153 -12.33 10.19 8.46
N MET A 154 -11.20 9.68 7.97
CA MET A 154 -10.24 10.49 7.18
C MET A 154 -10.89 11.01 5.89
N SER A 155 -11.72 10.20 5.21
CA SER A 155 -12.43 10.64 4.00
C SER A 155 -13.36 11.81 4.29
N GLU A 156 -14.07 11.76 5.42
CA GLU A 156 -14.95 12.84 5.87
C GLU A 156 -14.15 14.10 6.24
N GLN A 157 -12.97 13.95 6.87
CA GLN A 157 -12.12 15.09 7.19
C GLN A 157 -11.56 15.78 5.95
N LEU A 158 -11.21 14.98 4.92
CA LEU A 158 -10.70 15.47 3.64
C LEU A 158 -11.81 15.86 2.67
N GLU A 159 -13.08 15.66 3.04
CA GLU A 159 -14.26 15.90 2.19
C GLU A 159 -14.23 15.10 0.88
N ASP A 160 -13.63 13.89 0.96
CA ASP A 160 -13.49 12.99 -0.18
C ASP A 160 -14.64 12.00 -0.25
N LYS A 161 -15.49 12.16 -1.27
CA LYS A 161 -16.68 11.32 -1.49
C LYS A 161 -16.35 10.02 -2.25
N ASP A 162 -15.21 9.98 -2.91
CA ASP A 162 -14.82 8.91 -3.83
C ASP A 162 -13.69 8.04 -3.25
N TYR A 163 -13.59 7.93 -1.91
CA TYR A 163 -12.52 7.16 -1.28
C TYR A 163 -12.68 5.64 -1.49
N ASP A 164 -11.55 4.95 -1.63
CA ASP A 164 -11.51 3.48 -1.74
C ASP A 164 -11.80 2.84 -0.38
N SER A 165 -13.03 2.33 -0.19
CA SER A 165 -13.44 1.64 1.03
C SER A 165 -12.85 0.23 1.20
N CYS A 166 -12.04 -0.26 0.24
CA CYS A 166 -11.49 -1.62 0.25
C CYS A 166 -10.23 -1.79 1.10
N VAL A 167 -9.69 -0.72 1.68
CA VAL A 167 -8.42 -0.74 2.43
C VAL A 167 -8.62 -1.27 3.86
N LYS A 168 -8.97 -2.55 4.00
CA LYS A 168 -9.25 -3.20 5.31
C LYS A 168 -8.20 -4.25 5.71
N ASP A 169 -7.17 -4.43 4.89
CA ASP A 169 -6.16 -5.48 5.07
C ASP A 169 -4.97 -4.95 5.88
N LEU A 170 -4.65 -5.61 6.99
CA LEU A 170 -3.48 -5.31 7.81
C LEU A 170 -2.15 -5.52 7.06
N ALA A 171 -2.13 -6.43 6.08
CA ALA A 171 -0.96 -6.69 5.24
C ALA A 171 -0.86 -5.79 4.00
N ARG A 172 -1.71 -4.74 3.89
CA ARG A 172 -1.74 -3.85 2.72
C ARG A 172 -0.41 -3.14 2.52
N PRO A 173 0.17 -3.22 1.31
CA PRO A 173 1.43 -2.57 1.00
C PRO A 173 1.24 -1.09 0.63
N SER A 174 2.22 -0.28 0.99
CA SER A 174 2.42 1.08 0.50
C SER A 174 3.76 1.15 -0.22
N PHE A 175 3.79 1.49 -1.49
CA PHE A 175 5.04 1.61 -2.24
C PHE A 175 5.92 2.72 -1.67
N ILE A 176 7.21 2.44 -1.56
CA ILE A 176 8.22 3.47 -1.27
C ILE A 176 8.46 4.25 -2.56
N VAL A 177 8.59 5.55 -2.41
CA VAL A 177 8.79 6.51 -3.49
C VAL A 177 10.09 7.28 -3.27
N PRO A 178 10.63 7.97 -4.30
CA PRO A 178 11.78 8.85 -4.13
C PRO A 178 11.49 9.97 -3.12
N GLU A 179 12.53 10.51 -2.49
CA GLU A 179 12.39 11.56 -1.48
C GLU A 179 11.69 12.83 -2.00
N ASP A 180 11.90 13.18 -3.25
CA ASP A 180 11.25 14.32 -3.88
C ASP A 180 9.73 14.12 -4.12
N TYR A 181 9.22 12.89 -4.00
CA TYR A 181 7.79 12.61 -4.00
C TYR A 181 7.16 12.73 -2.61
N ILE A 182 7.98 12.82 -1.55
CA ILE A 182 7.51 13.01 -0.17
C ILE A 182 7.16 14.48 0.02
N LEU A 183 5.91 14.77 0.32
CA LEU A 183 5.40 16.14 0.48
C LEU A 183 5.36 16.58 1.93
N PHE A 184 5.27 15.63 2.84
CA PHE A 184 5.26 15.85 4.28
C PHE A 184 5.70 14.58 5.00
N ILE A 185 6.50 14.72 6.04
CA ILE A 185 6.87 13.66 6.95
C ILE A 185 7.10 14.22 8.36
N ASN A 186 6.48 13.59 9.34
CA ASN A 186 6.79 13.75 10.76
C ASN A 186 7.51 12.49 11.24
N GLU A 187 8.83 12.47 11.09
CA GLU A 187 9.64 11.28 11.36
C GLU A 187 9.55 10.83 12.82
N GLU A 188 9.60 11.76 13.75
CA GLU A 188 9.55 11.47 15.18
C GLU A 188 8.29 10.67 15.53
N GLU A 189 7.14 11.13 15.07
CA GLU A 189 5.87 10.44 15.30
C GLU A 189 5.68 9.23 14.39
N LEU A 190 6.16 9.24 13.13
CA LEU A 190 6.01 8.12 12.21
C LEU A 190 6.73 6.86 12.71
N PHE A 191 7.94 7.00 13.24
CA PHE A 191 8.78 5.89 13.69
C PHE A 191 8.71 5.63 15.21
N LYS A 192 7.85 6.35 15.90
CA LYS A 192 7.63 6.17 17.34
C LYS A 192 7.07 4.77 17.64
N ASP A 193 7.63 4.13 18.67
CA ASP A 193 7.04 2.90 19.18
C ASP A 193 5.70 3.20 19.87
N ARG A 194 4.61 2.75 19.22
CA ARG A 194 3.26 2.80 19.80
C ARG A 194 2.98 1.50 20.54
N GLU A 195 2.41 1.59 21.73
CA GLU A 195 1.82 0.41 22.37
C GLU A 195 0.72 -0.14 21.46
N ALA A 196 0.63 -1.48 21.33
CA ALA A 196 -0.50 -2.07 20.64
C ALA A 196 -1.77 -1.56 21.30
N ALA A 197 -2.69 -1.02 20.51
CA ALA A 197 -4.04 -0.80 20.99
C ALA A 197 -4.56 -2.18 21.44
N THR A 198 -4.51 -2.43 22.74
CA THR A 198 -5.11 -3.64 23.33
C THR A 198 -6.60 -3.49 23.04
N PRO A 199 -7.25 -4.49 22.41
CA PRO A 199 -8.69 -4.53 22.37
C PRO A 199 -9.15 -4.41 23.82
N SER A 200 -9.86 -3.33 24.14
CA SER A 200 -10.25 -3.06 25.52
C SER A 200 -10.99 -4.28 26.08
N GLU A 201 -10.65 -4.72 27.29
CA GLU A 201 -11.29 -5.83 28.02
C GLU A 201 -12.81 -5.60 28.23
N LYS A 202 -13.36 -4.46 27.80
CA LYS A 202 -14.77 -4.11 27.86
C LYS A 202 -15.68 -4.97 26.98
N LEU A 203 -15.16 -5.61 25.91
CA LEU A 203 -15.96 -6.51 25.07
C LEU A 203 -16.27 -7.86 25.74
N LYS A 204 -15.71 -8.15 26.92
CA LYS A 204 -16.01 -9.40 27.65
C LYS A 204 -17.18 -9.30 28.62
N LYS A 205 -17.76 -8.13 28.87
CA LYS A 205 -18.87 -7.97 29.83
C LYS A 205 -20.27 -7.89 29.23
N ASP A 206 -20.42 -7.63 27.93
CA ASP A 206 -21.72 -7.47 27.29
C ASP A 206 -22.09 -8.61 26.32
N GLY A 207 -21.39 -9.73 26.37
CA GLY A 207 -21.53 -10.88 25.45
C GLY A 207 -22.40 -12.05 25.94
N GLU A 208 -23.29 -11.84 26.95
CA GLU A 208 -24.36 -12.80 27.27
C GLU A 208 -25.71 -12.32 26.71
N LEU A 209 -25.84 -12.36 25.39
CA LEU A 209 -27.17 -12.35 24.75
C LEU A 209 -27.15 -13.34 23.57
N LYS A 210 -27.95 -14.38 23.75
CA LYS A 210 -28.27 -15.48 22.86
C LYS A 210 -28.49 -15.05 21.40
N GLY A 211 -27.85 -15.73 20.47
CA GLY A 211 -28.17 -15.61 19.06
C GLY A 211 -27.44 -16.65 18.23
N ASN A 212 -28.07 -17.85 18.05
CA ASN A 212 -27.70 -18.79 17.00
C ASN A 212 -27.76 -18.10 15.64
N GLY A 213 -26.62 -17.98 14.98
CA GLY A 213 -26.53 -17.55 13.61
C GLY A 213 -25.21 -18.08 13.03
N GLU A 214 -25.28 -19.24 12.36
CA GLU A 214 -24.18 -19.74 11.55
C GLU A 214 -23.85 -18.71 10.46
N LEU A 215 -22.73 -18.02 10.61
CA LEU A 215 -22.10 -17.26 9.55
C LEU A 215 -21.12 -18.19 8.79
N LYS A 216 -21.65 -18.88 7.79
CA LYS A 216 -20.85 -19.42 6.69
C LYS A 216 -20.36 -18.22 5.87
N GLY A 217 -19.07 -18.02 5.88
CA GLY A 217 -18.42 -16.96 5.11
C GLY A 217 -16.94 -17.26 4.92
N ASP A 218 -16.63 -18.35 4.23
CA ASP A 218 -15.28 -18.60 3.68
C ASP A 218 -15.02 -17.61 2.54
N GLY A 219 -14.84 -16.35 2.87
CA GLY A 219 -14.35 -15.32 1.96
C GLY A 219 -12.82 -15.31 1.97
N ALA A 220 -12.17 -16.29 1.39
CA ALA A 220 -10.75 -16.15 1.03
C ALA A 220 -10.62 -14.93 0.11
N TRP A 221 -9.90 -13.91 0.56
CA TRP A 221 -9.54 -12.75 -0.25
C TRP A 221 -8.84 -13.25 -1.52
N LYS A 222 -9.51 -13.11 -2.65
CA LYS A 222 -8.87 -13.19 -3.96
C LYS A 222 -8.24 -11.83 -4.22
N ALA A 223 -6.91 -11.82 -4.42
CA ALA A 223 -6.26 -10.68 -5.03
C ALA A 223 -7.03 -10.33 -6.31
N PRO A 224 -7.23 -9.05 -6.63
CA PRO A 224 -7.74 -8.70 -7.94
C PRO A 224 -6.87 -9.42 -8.95
N GLU A 225 -7.47 -10.23 -9.82
CA GLU A 225 -6.77 -10.95 -10.87
C GLU A 225 -6.09 -9.90 -11.74
N LEU A 226 -4.82 -9.65 -11.44
CA LEU A 226 -3.91 -9.08 -12.41
C LEU A 226 -3.77 -10.19 -13.45
N GLY A 227 -4.54 -10.08 -14.54
CA GLY A 227 -4.51 -10.99 -15.66
C GLY A 227 -3.11 -11.07 -16.25
N LEU A 228 -2.29 -11.92 -15.66
CA LEU A 228 -1.05 -12.37 -16.25
C LEU A 228 -1.40 -13.71 -16.93
N PRO A 229 -1.16 -13.85 -18.24
CA PRO A 229 -1.34 -15.13 -18.91
C PRO A 229 -0.40 -16.14 -18.23
N ASP A 230 -0.98 -17.31 -17.89
CA ASP A 230 -0.23 -18.50 -17.47
C ASP A 230 0.76 -18.88 -18.57
N GLY A 231 1.99 -18.43 -18.42
CA GLY A 231 3.10 -18.80 -19.27
C GLY A 231 3.61 -20.19 -18.90
N ARG A 232 2.84 -21.22 -19.14
CA ARG A 232 3.39 -22.57 -19.29
C ARG A 232 3.89 -22.70 -20.72
N PRO A 233 5.15 -23.06 -20.97
CA PRO A 233 5.56 -23.50 -22.28
C PRO A 233 4.91 -24.86 -22.55
N GLU A 234 3.92 -24.88 -23.43
CA GLU A 234 3.46 -26.12 -24.07
C GLU A 234 4.55 -26.60 -25.03
N GLY A 235 4.88 -27.89 -24.91
CA GLY A 235 5.44 -28.65 -26.01
C GLY A 235 6.93 -28.83 -26.03
N ALA A 236 7.48 -29.68 -25.16
CA ALA A 236 8.56 -30.57 -25.53
C ALA A 236 7.93 -31.84 -26.12
N ALA A 237 7.79 -31.89 -27.44
CA ALA A 237 7.45 -33.11 -28.14
C ALA A 237 8.65 -34.05 -28.07
N GLU A 238 8.44 -35.21 -27.47
CA GLU A 238 9.31 -36.36 -27.60
C GLU A 238 9.33 -36.78 -29.07
N GLY A 239 10.46 -36.65 -29.70
CA GLY A 239 10.78 -37.20 -31.02
C GLY A 239 11.54 -38.49 -30.82
N ASP A 240 10.82 -39.61 -30.94
CA ASP A 240 11.40 -40.92 -31.04
C ASP A 240 12.37 -41.06 -32.22
N GLY A 241 13.53 -41.64 -31.91
CA GLY A 241 14.50 -42.01 -32.88
C GLY A 241 14.15 -43.24 -33.67
N ALA A 242 14.59 -43.36 -34.81
CA ALA A 242 14.95 -44.62 -35.47
C ALA A 242 15.96 -44.43 -36.53
N GLY A 243 17.07 -45.03 -36.36
CA GLY A 243 18.07 -45.62 -37.09
C GLY A 243 17.95 -45.65 -38.62
N ALA A 244 19.11 -45.54 -39.24
CA ALA A 244 19.57 -46.50 -40.26
C ALA A 244 20.89 -46.05 -40.85
N GLU A 245 21.79 -46.95 -40.80
CA GLU A 245 23.03 -47.18 -41.49
C GLU A 245 23.07 -46.70 -42.94
N GLY A 246 24.31 -46.44 -43.41
CA GLY A 246 24.66 -46.79 -44.77
C GLY A 246 25.49 -45.83 -45.58
N LYS A 247 26.79 -46.13 -45.59
CA LYS A 247 27.86 -45.83 -46.58
C LYS A 247 28.52 -44.47 -46.47
#